data_da3398484951ecfe4b45831fc7778897
#
_entry.id   da3398484951ecfe4b45831fc7778897
#
_cell.length_a   1.000
_cell.length_b   1.000
_cell.length_c   1.000
_cell.angle_alpha   90.00
_cell.angle_beta   90.00
_cell.angle_gamma   90.00
#
_symmetry.space_group_name_H-M   'P 1'
#
loop_
_entity.id
_entity.type
_entity.pdbx_description
1 polymer ?
#
loop_
_entity_poly.entity_id
_entity_poly.type
_entity_poly.pdbx_seq_one_letter_code
_entity_poly.pdbx_strand_id
1 'polypeptide(L)'
;MPLHSTRIIEVRGDQGSLAQAYLRTEGPSTVCLHYEDIHKPDIVDSWLDAGHRVVTAGPRHDPDFLSRILALVLASERVVANRLMTPVLYAASLGRDVGVYGDPLSISGAEIHGQDAIRSLWPELHGRSLERGVTTDLARAELGFQHLLGPVELRSALGWTGRSAGPAMQYWAGAPLRKTMNVLGLGERDPGSTEKQVGASAVTWLRHPMSHLPRPLPAHAAALDPLPAPIPVTRVGAEDQ
;
A
#
# COMPACT_ATOMS: atom_id res chain seq x y z
N MET A 1 -1.02 8.77 -9.03
CA MET A 1 -1.37 8.51 -7.59
C MET A 1 -0.72 9.58 -6.73
N PRO A 2 -1.47 10.49 -6.12
CA PRO A 2 -0.89 11.51 -5.23
C PRO A 2 -0.45 10.91 -3.90
N LEU A 3 0.42 11.66 -3.19
CA LEU A 3 0.73 11.36 -1.79
C LEU A 3 -0.57 11.34 -0.98
N HIS A 4 -0.66 10.42 -0.04
CA HIS A 4 -1.90 10.15 0.70
C HIS A 4 -1.72 10.26 2.22
N SER A 5 -2.82 10.58 2.90
CA SER A 5 -2.92 10.52 4.35
C SER A 5 -3.04 9.07 4.84
N THR A 6 -2.75 8.88 6.12
CA THR A 6 -3.02 7.64 6.87
C THR A 6 -3.74 8.02 8.17
N ARG A 7 -4.10 7.04 9.01
CA ARG A 7 -4.74 7.32 10.31
C ARG A 7 -3.89 8.17 11.26
N ILE A 8 -2.58 8.17 11.09
CA ILE A 8 -1.62 8.87 11.98
C ILE A 8 -0.86 9.98 11.27
N ILE A 9 -1.01 10.09 9.97
CA ILE A 9 -0.28 11.04 9.13
C ILE A 9 -1.29 11.77 8.25
N GLU A 10 -1.30 13.08 8.34
CA GLU A 10 -2.11 13.95 7.48
C GLU A 10 -1.24 14.60 6.41
N VAL A 11 -1.66 14.49 5.16
CA VAL A 11 -1.05 15.22 4.05
C VAL A 11 -1.63 16.61 3.98
N ARG A 12 -0.76 17.61 3.86
CA ARG A 12 -1.09 19.03 3.75
C ARG A 12 -0.51 19.61 2.46
N GLY A 13 -1.21 20.57 1.90
CA GLY A 13 -0.83 21.27 0.70
C GLY A 13 -2.01 21.48 -0.24
N ASP A 14 -1.77 22.12 -1.36
CA ASP A 14 -2.80 22.49 -2.31
C ASP A 14 -3.05 21.36 -3.32
N GLN A 15 -4.02 20.50 -2.98
CA GLN A 15 -4.46 19.40 -3.84
C GLN A 15 -5.05 19.90 -5.16
N GLY A 16 -5.74 21.05 -5.13
CA GLY A 16 -6.34 21.65 -6.33
C GLY A 16 -5.26 22.12 -7.33
N SER A 17 -4.26 22.82 -6.86
CA SER A 17 -3.10 23.23 -7.70
C SER A 17 -2.37 22.03 -8.27
N LEU A 18 -2.18 20.96 -7.50
CA LEU A 18 -1.55 19.73 -7.95
C LEU A 18 -2.41 19.04 -9.02
N ALA A 19 -3.72 18.92 -8.80
CA ALA A 19 -4.67 18.35 -9.76
C ALA A 19 -4.67 19.11 -11.08
N GLN A 20 -4.73 20.44 -11.02
CA GLN A 20 -4.64 21.29 -12.21
C GLN A 20 -3.29 21.18 -12.93
N ALA A 21 -2.19 21.03 -12.20
CA ALA A 21 -0.88 20.80 -12.79
C ALA A 21 -0.86 19.48 -13.58
N TYR A 22 -1.41 18.41 -13.03
CA TYR A 22 -1.50 17.12 -13.73
C TYR A 22 -2.48 17.16 -14.91
N LEU A 23 -3.60 17.88 -14.81
CA LEU A 23 -4.48 18.08 -15.97
C LEU A 23 -3.73 18.72 -17.14
N ARG A 24 -2.90 19.74 -16.88
CA ARG A 24 -2.11 20.41 -17.93
C ARG A 24 -1.02 19.54 -18.52
N THR A 25 -0.46 18.62 -17.74
CA THR A 25 0.72 17.85 -18.15
C THR A 25 0.41 16.46 -18.68
N GLU A 26 -0.63 15.82 -18.14
CA GLU A 26 -1.02 14.44 -18.44
C GLU A 26 -2.42 14.36 -19.09
N GLY A 27 -3.19 15.46 -19.07
CA GLY A 27 -4.59 15.45 -19.47
C GLY A 27 -5.52 14.80 -18.44
N PRO A 28 -6.82 14.65 -18.79
CA PRO A 28 -7.78 13.96 -17.94
C PRO A 28 -7.31 12.53 -17.62
N SER A 29 -7.19 12.20 -16.35
CA SER A 29 -6.55 10.98 -15.89
C SER A 29 -7.40 10.27 -14.83
N THR A 30 -7.15 8.98 -14.60
CA THR A 30 -7.71 8.27 -13.46
C THR A 30 -6.79 8.46 -12.25
N VAL A 31 -7.32 9.08 -11.20
CA VAL A 31 -6.59 9.36 -9.96
C VAL A 31 -7.03 8.38 -8.89
N CYS A 32 -6.10 7.56 -8.40
CA CYS A 32 -6.36 6.65 -7.30
C CYS A 32 -6.00 7.34 -5.99
N LEU A 33 -7.02 7.67 -5.19
CA LEU A 33 -6.88 8.21 -3.85
C LEU A 33 -6.84 7.09 -2.81
N HIS A 34 -6.14 7.34 -1.71
CA HIS A 34 -6.13 6.44 -0.57
C HIS A 34 -7.49 6.42 0.13
N TYR A 35 -7.80 5.31 0.78
CA TYR A 35 -9.08 5.11 1.47
C TYR A 35 -9.38 6.19 2.54
N GLU A 36 -8.37 6.68 3.25
CA GLU A 36 -8.57 7.74 4.24
C GLU A 36 -8.88 9.11 3.58
N ASP A 37 -8.40 9.34 2.37
CA ASP A 37 -8.58 10.62 1.68
C ASP A 37 -9.89 10.72 0.90
N ILE A 38 -10.52 9.59 0.53
CA ILE A 38 -11.83 9.62 -0.14
C ILE A 38 -12.97 10.07 0.79
N HIS A 39 -12.72 10.10 2.09
CA HIS A 39 -13.66 10.63 3.09
C HIS A 39 -13.48 12.13 3.37
N LYS A 40 -12.59 12.79 2.63
CA LYS A 40 -12.33 14.23 2.70
C LYS A 40 -12.85 14.90 1.42
N PRO A 41 -14.05 15.54 1.48
CA PRO A 41 -14.68 16.12 0.28
C PRO A 41 -13.78 17.11 -0.45
N ASP A 42 -13.06 17.96 0.28
CA ASP A 42 -12.12 18.96 -0.24
C ASP A 42 -11.03 18.32 -1.11
N ILE A 43 -10.53 17.16 -0.75
CA ILE A 43 -9.54 16.41 -1.55
C ILE A 43 -10.21 15.82 -2.78
N VAL A 44 -11.32 15.10 -2.61
CA VAL A 44 -12.04 14.46 -3.72
C VAL A 44 -12.48 15.48 -4.74
N ASP A 45 -13.11 16.57 -4.29
CA ASP A 45 -13.62 17.64 -5.15
C ASP A 45 -12.50 18.35 -5.90
N SER A 46 -11.34 18.57 -5.28
CA SER A 46 -10.18 19.14 -5.95
C SER A 46 -9.77 18.37 -7.21
N TRP A 47 -9.83 17.05 -7.17
CA TRP A 47 -9.48 16.20 -8.32
C TRP A 47 -10.63 16.10 -9.33
N LEU A 48 -11.88 16.01 -8.87
CA LEU A 48 -13.06 15.97 -9.75
C LEU A 48 -13.26 17.30 -10.48
N ASP A 49 -13.09 18.44 -9.79
CA ASP A 49 -13.21 19.78 -10.39
C ASP A 49 -12.12 20.07 -11.41
N ALA A 50 -10.94 19.49 -11.23
CA ALA A 50 -9.89 19.51 -12.24
C ALA A 50 -10.22 18.66 -13.48
N GLY A 51 -11.30 17.87 -13.48
CA GLY A 51 -11.70 17.02 -14.61
C GLY A 51 -11.08 15.63 -14.62
N HIS A 52 -10.51 15.18 -13.51
CA HIS A 52 -10.01 13.81 -13.36
C HIS A 52 -11.13 12.86 -12.91
N ARG A 53 -10.97 11.58 -13.23
CA ARG A 53 -11.79 10.51 -12.67
C ARG A 53 -11.14 10.03 -11.36
N VAL A 54 -11.90 10.02 -10.28
CA VAL A 54 -11.39 9.56 -8.97
C VAL A 54 -11.82 8.13 -8.71
N VAL A 55 -10.88 7.32 -8.23
CA VAL A 55 -11.10 5.93 -7.80
C VAL A 55 -10.30 5.65 -6.52
N THR A 56 -10.62 4.56 -5.85
CA THR A 56 -9.83 4.02 -4.74
C THR A 56 -9.62 2.52 -4.90
N ALA A 57 -8.54 2.01 -4.33
CA ALA A 57 -8.31 0.57 -4.18
C ALA A 57 -9.00 -0.01 -2.93
N GLY A 58 -9.67 0.83 -2.13
CA GLY A 58 -10.31 0.42 -0.87
C GLY A 58 -9.36 0.42 0.33
N PRO A 59 -9.81 -0.14 1.46
CA PRO A 59 -9.01 -0.23 2.67
C PRO A 59 -7.78 -1.13 2.47
N ARG A 60 -6.65 -0.77 3.08
CA ARG A 60 -5.38 -1.48 2.95
C ARG A 60 -5.45 -2.97 3.33
N HIS A 61 -6.34 -3.34 4.24
CA HIS A 61 -6.55 -4.72 4.71
C HIS A 61 -7.62 -5.48 3.92
N ASP A 62 -8.20 -4.87 2.89
CA ASP A 62 -9.07 -5.56 1.94
C ASP A 62 -8.23 -6.58 1.15
N PRO A 63 -8.65 -7.86 1.06
CA PRO A 63 -7.94 -8.87 0.27
C PRO A 63 -7.70 -8.46 -1.19
N ASP A 64 -8.58 -7.67 -1.76
CA ASP A 64 -8.52 -7.23 -3.16
C ASP A 64 -7.72 -5.93 -3.37
N PHE A 65 -7.22 -5.31 -2.29
CA PHE A 65 -6.53 -4.01 -2.38
C PHE A 65 -5.39 -4.01 -3.39
N LEU A 66 -4.45 -4.95 -3.27
CA LEU A 66 -3.31 -5.05 -4.20
C LEU A 66 -3.73 -5.42 -5.61
N SER A 67 -4.73 -6.27 -5.75
CA SER A 67 -5.26 -6.67 -7.06
C SER A 67 -5.91 -5.49 -7.80
N ARG A 68 -6.61 -4.60 -7.09
CA ARG A 68 -7.16 -3.35 -7.67
C ARG A 68 -6.06 -2.37 -8.06
N ILE A 69 -4.98 -2.24 -7.27
CA ILE A 69 -3.81 -1.44 -7.65
C ILE A 69 -3.18 -2.01 -8.92
N LEU A 70 -3.00 -3.32 -9.00
CA LEU A 70 -2.43 -3.98 -10.16
C LEU A 70 -3.33 -3.80 -11.39
N ALA A 71 -4.66 -3.91 -11.25
CA ALA A 71 -5.60 -3.66 -12.32
C ALA A 71 -5.45 -2.23 -12.89
N LEU A 72 -5.32 -1.22 -12.02
CA LEU A 72 -5.08 0.17 -12.45
C LEU A 72 -3.77 0.32 -13.21
N VAL A 73 -2.68 -0.27 -12.69
CA VAL A 73 -1.36 -0.21 -13.34
C VAL A 73 -1.41 -0.89 -14.70
N LEU A 74 -2.02 -2.07 -14.81
CA LEU A 74 -2.12 -2.80 -16.06
C LEU A 74 -3.00 -2.13 -17.11
N ALA A 75 -4.05 -1.41 -16.66
CA ALA A 75 -4.94 -0.65 -17.54
C ALA A 75 -4.34 0.70 -17.98
N SER A 76 -3.23 1.13 -17.39
CA SER A 76 -2.60 2.43 -17.65
C SER A 76 -1.42 2.27 -18.59
N GLU A 77 -1.27 3.18 -19.54
CA GLU A 77 -0.05 3.31 -20.36
C GLU A 77 1.06 3.98 -19.55
N ARG A 78 0.68 4.93 -18.70
CA ARG A 78 1.58 5.74 -17.89
C ARG A 78 1.06 5.88 -16.45
N VAL A 79 1.96 5.82 -15.47
CA VAL A 79 1.64 6.01 -14.05
C VAL A 79 2.50 7.13 -13.48
N VAL A 80 1.85 8.14 -12.92
CA VAL A 80 2.54 9.29 -12.32
C VAL A 80 2.18 9.46 -10.85
N ALA A 81 3.12 10.00 -10.10
CA ALA A 81 2.95 10.35 -8.70
C ALA A 81 3.78 11.58 -8.35
N ASN A 82 3.36 12.32 -7.31
CA ASN A 82 4.12 13.48 -6.83
C ASN A 82 5.26 13.10 -5.87
N ARG A 83 5.31 11.84 -5.46
CA ARG A 83 6.42 11.24 -4.71
C ARG A 83 6.67 9.81 -5.18
N LEU A 84 7.88 9.32 -4.97
CA LEU A 84 8.18 7.91 -5.22
C LEU A 84 7.41 7.04 -4.22
N MET A 85 6.53 6.19 -4.76
CA MET A 85 5.69 5.27 -4.01
C MET A 85 5.70 3.89 -4.67
N THR A 86 5.39 2.86 -3.90
CA THR A 86 5.40 1.45 -4.36
C THR A 86 4.63 1.22 -5.68
N PRO A 87 3.46 1.82 -5.95
CA PRO A 87 2.77 1.62 -7.22
C PRO A 87 3.55 2.12 -8.45
N VAL A 88 4.44 3.12 -8.28
CA VAL A 88 5.33 3.57 -9.36
C VAL A 88 6.36 2.48 -9.68
N LEU A 89 6.93 1.84 -8.66
CA LEU A 89 7.84 0.70 -8.85
C LEU A 89 7.14 -0.49 -9.51
N TYR A 90 5.89 -0.78 -9.12
CA TYR A 90 5.11 -1.82 -9.80
C TYR A 90 4.90 -1.50 -11.28
N ALA A 91 4.51 -0.26 -11.59
CA ALA A 91 4.32 0.18 -12.96
C ALA A 91 5.62 0.09 -13.78
N ALA A 92 6.72 0.60 -13.26
CA ALA A 92 8.03 0.55 -13.90
C ALA A 92 8.49 -0.90 -14.13
N SER A 93 8.37 -1.78 -13.13
CA SER A 93 8.77 -3.19 -13.24
C SER A 93 7.98 -3.96 -14.31
N LEU A 94 6.74 -3.52 -14.59
CA LEU A 94 5.88 -4.04 -15.65
C LEU A 94 6.10 -3.35 -17.01
N GLY A 95 7.11 -2.50 -17.12
CA GLY A 95 7.46 -1.79 -18.36
C GLY A 95 6.50 -0.66 -18.72
N ARG A 96 5.70 -0.16 -17.77
CA ARG A 96 4.87 1.02 -17.98
C ARG A 96 5.72 2.28 -17.95
N ASP A 97 5.27 3.31 -18.65
CA ASP A 97 5.88 4.63 -18.52
C ASP A 97 5.56 5.23 -17.14
N VAL A 98 6.56 5.81 -16.49
CA VAL A 98 6.39 6.35 -15.14
C VAL A 98 6.93 7.77 -15.02
N GLY A 99 6.40 8.52 -14.06
CA GLY A 99 6.90 9.83 -13.71
C GLY A 99 6.70 10.13 -12.22
N VAL A 100 7.71 10.73 -11.60
CA VAL A 100 7.64 11.23 -10.23
C VAL A 100 8.00 12.70 -10.23
N TYR A 101 6.99 13.56 -10.19
CA TYR A 101 7.15 15.01 -10.29
C TYR A 101 5.92 15.74 -9.75
N GLY A 102 6.00 17.06 -9.65
CA GLY A 102 4.95 17.91 -9.10
C GLY A 102 5.24 18.32 -7.65
N ASP A 103 4.30 19.04 -7.04
CA ASP A 103 4.40 19.42 -5.64
C ASP A 103 4.42 18.17 -4.76
N PRO A 104 5.48 17.95 -3.97
CA PRO A 104 5.56 16.75 -3.13
C PRO A 104 4.58 16.78 -1.97
N LEU A 105 3.87 17.88 -1.73
CA LEU A 105 3.03 18.12 -0.56
C LEU A 105 3.81 17.95 0.75
N SER A 106 3.24 18.30 1.87
CA SER A 106 3.86 18.11 3.17
C SER A 106 3.12 17.07 3.99
N ILE A 107 3.78 16.50 4.99
CA ILE A 107 3.20 15.57 5.94
C ILE A 107 3.25 16.19 7.32
N SER A 108 2.11 16.22 8.03
CA SER A 108 2.05 16.70 9.41
C SER A 108 2.77 15.75 10.37
N GLY A 109 3.52 16.32 11.32
CA GLY A 109 4.09 15.57 12.45
C GLY A 109 5.44 14.89 12.23
N ALA A 110 6.00 14.93 11.03
CA ALA A 110 7.38 14.51 10.79
C ALA A 110 8.03 15.45 9.78
N GLU A 111 9.11 16.08 10.14
CA GLU A 111 10.04 16.64 9.17
C GLU A 111 10.56 15.49 8.33
N ILE A 112 10.12 15.43 7.08
CA ILE A 112 10.54 14.35 6.20
C ILE A 112 11.87 14.73 5.59
N HIS A 113 12.92 14.55 6.32
CA HIS A 113 14.27 14.48 5.77
C HIS A 113 14.43 13.34 4.73
N GLY A 114 13.39 12.49 4.60
CA GLY A 114 13.42 11.34 3.72
C GLY A 114 13.23 11.64 2.23
N GLN A 115 12.58 12.74 1.82
CA GLN A 115 12.30 12.97 0.40
C GLN A 115 13.55 13.29 -0.40
N ASP A 116 14.42 14.15 0.13
CA ASP A 116 15.68 14.46 -0.52
C ASP A 116 16.62 13.26 -0.51
N ALA A 117 16.60 12.48 0.56
CA ALA A 117 17.34 11.22 0.64
C ALA A 117 16.82 10.20 -0.40
N ILE A 118 15.51 10.02 -0.51
CA ILE A 118 14.89 9.14 -1.52
C ILE A 118 15.24 9.61 -2.93
N ARG A 119 15.15 10.90 -3.21
CA ARG A 119 15.55 11.47 -4.51
C ARG A 119 17.02 11.27 -4.81
N SER A 120 17.89 11.37 -3.79
CA SER A 120 19.32 11.14 -3.94
C SER A 120 19.69 9.68 -4.14
N LEU A 121 18.90 8.75 -3.57
CA LEU A 121 19.11 7.30 -3.72
C LEU A 121 18.65 6.80 -5.08
N TRP A 122 17.55 7.34 -5.63
CA TRP A 122 16.97 6.91 -6.91
C TRP A 122 16.65 8.11 -7.81
N PRO A 123 17.65 8.89 -8.23
CA PRO A 123 17.43 10.04 -9.10
C PRO A 123 16.79 9.64 -10.44
N GLU A 124 17.06 8.43 -10.93
CA GLU A 124 16.53 7.89 -12.19
C GLU A 124 15.01 7.64 -12.13
N LEU A 125 14.43 7.56 -10.94
CA LEU A 125 12.98 7.43 -10.74
C LEU A 125 12.29 8.78 -10.53
N HIS A 126 13.03 9.91 -10.59
CA HIS A 126 12.47 11.24 -10.37
C HIS A 126 12.58 12.09 -11.63
N GLY A 127 11.43 12.57 -12.09
CA GLY A 127 11.29 13.40 -13.27
C GLY A 127 9.97 13.17 -13.99
N ARG A 128 9.68 14.01 -14.96
CA ARG A 128 8.48 13.88 -15.77
C ARG A 128 8.66 12.87 -16.90
N SER A 129 9.80 12.86 -17.54
CA SER A 129 10.12 11.96 -18.65
C SER A 129 11.34 11.15 -18.25
N LEU A 130 11.14 9.85 -18.07
CA LEU A 130 12.16 8.93 -17.59
C LEU A 130 12.47 7.88 -18.68
N GLU A 131 13.69 7.38 -18.70
CA GLU A 131 14.06 6.31 -19.61
C GLU A 131 13.46 4.98 -19.12
N ARG A 132 12.54 4.42 -19.92
CA ARG A 132 11.78 3.22 -19.56
C ARG A 132 12.67 2.01 -19.25
N GLY A 133 13.73 1.79 -20.00
CA GLY A 133 14.66 0.68 -19.75
C GLY A 133 15.30 0.79 -18.38
N VAL A 134 15.88 1.94 -18.08
CA VAL A 134 16.52 2.23 -16.78
C VAL A 134 15.55 2.10 -15.61
N THR A 135 14.37 2.70 -15.73
CA THR A 135 13.36 2.63 -14.65
C THR A 135 12.84 1.20 -14.44
N THR A 136 12.70 0.41 -15.52
CA THR A 136 12.26 -0.99 -15.42
C THR A 136 13.30 -1.85 -14.71
N ASP A 137 14.57 -1.74 -15.11
CA ASP A 137 15.65 -2.54 -14.53
C ASP A 137 15.86 -2.19 -13.05
N LEU A 138 15.86 -0.89 -12.73
CA LEU A 138 15.99 -0.41 -11.36
C LEU A 138 14.80 -0.87 -10.50
N ALA A 139 13.56 -0.71 -10.98
CA ALA A 139 12.37 -1.15 -10.25
C ALA A 139 12.36 -2.66 -10.01
N ARG A 140 12.79 -3.46 -10.98
CA ARG A 140 12.93 -4.92 -10.82
C ARG A 140 13.99 -5.29 -9.79
N ALA A 141 15.11 -4.58 -9.78
CA ALA A 141 16.17 -4.79 -8.79
C ALA A 141 15.65 -4.47 -7.38
N GLU A 142 15.00 -3.31 -7.19
CA GLU A 142 14.44 -2.87 -5.90
C GLU A 142 13.29 -3.78 -5.40
N LEU A 143 12.49 -4.32 -6.30
CA LEU A 143 11.44 -5.30 -5.97
C LEU A 143 11.98 -6.73 -5.79
N GLY A 144 13.28 -6.95 -5.94
CA GLY A 144 13.92 -8.24 -5.69
C GLY A 144 13.63 -9.30 -6.75
N PHE A 145 13.37 -8.93 -7.99
CA PHE A 145 13.07 -9.88 -9.06
C PHE A 145 14.16 -10.94 -9.26
N GLN A 146 15.44 -10.59 -9.01
CA GLN A 146 16.57 -11.50 -9.05
C GLN A 146 16.56 -12.57 -7.95
N HIS A 147 15.72 -12.37 -6.92
CA HIS A 147 15.58 -13.26 -5.77
C HIS A 147 14.25 -14.01 -5.75
N LEU A 148 13.50 -13.98 -6.87
CA LEU A 148 12.26 -14.74 -6.97
C LEU A 148 12.56 -16.24 -6.89
N LEU A 149 11.99 -16.89 -5.90
CA LEU A 149 12.09 -18.32 -5.68
C LEU A 149 10.85 -19.02 -6.21
N GLY A 150 11.04 -20.17 -6.82
CA GLY A 150 9.92 -21.07 -7.14
C GLY A 150 9.25 -21.59 -5.87
N PRO A 151 8.00 -22.14 -5.97
CA PRO A 151 7.26 -22.63 -4.78
C PRO A 151 8.03 -23.67 -3.95
N VAL A 152 8.82 -24.52 -4.59
CA VAL A 152 9.63 -25.55 -3.91
C VAL A 152 10.82 -24.93 -3.19
N GLU A 153 11.52 -24.03 -3.87
CA GLU A 153 12.66 -23.28 -3.32
C GLU A 153 12.22 -22.38 -2.17
N LEU A 154 11.08 -21.69 -2.32
CA LEU A 154 10.51 -20.86 -1.28
C LEU A 154 10.15 -21.69 -0.03
N ARG A 155 9.51 -22.86 -0.21
CA ARG A 155 9.25 -23.78 0.90
C ARG A 155 10.52 -24.24 1.59
N SER A 156 11.56 -24.52 0.81
CA SER A 156 12.87 -24.92 1.34
C SER A 156 13.50 -23.78 2.14
N ALA A 157 13.53 -22.57 1.57
CA ALA A 157 14.09 -21.40 2.23
C ALA A 157 13.35 -21.03 3.53
N LEU A 158 12.02 -21.24 3.58
CA LEU A 158 11.19 -21.03 4.76
C LEU A 158 11.24 -22.20 5.77
N GLY A 159 12.00 -23.25 5.48
CA GLY A 159 12.05 -24.46 6.33
C GLY A 159 10.74 -25.28 6.32
N TRP A 160 9.90 -25.12 5.30
CA TRP A 160 8.61 -25.82 5.17
C TRP A 160 8.70 -27.16 4.41
N THR A 161 9.91 -27.67 4.25
CA THR A 161 10.19 -28.91 3.50
C THR A 161 9.94 -30.20 4.27
N GLY A 162 9.63 -30.09 5.58
CA GLY A 162 9.36 -31.25 6.43
C GLY A 162 8.04 -31.12 7.19
N ARG A 163 7.48 -32.26 7.63
CA ARG A 163 6.38 -32.31 8.59
C ARG A 163 6.85 -31.95 10.00
N SER A 164 7.67 -30.92 10.18
CA SER A 164 8.06 -30.49 11.52
C SER A 164 6.86 -29.81 12.19
N ALA A 165 6.32 -30.44 13.22
CA ALA A 165 5.26 -29.85 14.04
C ALA A 165 5.77 -28.61 14.82
N GLY A 166 7.08 -28.40 14.89
CA GLY A 166 7.71 -27.32 15.67
C GLY A 166 7.17 -25.93 15.37
N PRO A 167 7.20 -25.45 14.11
CA PRO A 167 6.65 -24.12 13.77
C PRO A 167 5.16 -23.99 14.04
N ALA A 168 4.38 -25.05 13.77
CA ALA A 168 2.96 -25.06 14.08
C ALA A 168 2.70 -25.03 15.58
N MET A 169 3.41 -25.82 16.37
CA MET A 169 3.33 -25.80 17.83
C MET A 169 3.78 -24.45 18.40
N GLN A 170 4.84 -23.87 17.88
CA GLN A 170 5.32 -22.56 18.31
C GLN A 170 4.31 -21.47 18.00
N TYR A 171 3.63 -21.53 16.87
CA TYR A 171 2.56 -20.60 16.50
C TYR A 171 1.32 -20.82 17.38
N TRP A 172 0.80 -22.06 17.47
CA TRP A 172 -0.46 -22.35 18.13
C TRP A 172 -0.40 -22.38 19.66
N ALA A 173 0.71 -22.80 20.24
CA ALA A 173 0.91 -22.82 21.68
C ALA A 173 1.81 -21.70 22.19
N GLY A 174 2.89 -21.39 21.49
CA GLY A 174 3.88 -20.39 21.91
C GLY A 174 3.38 -18.96 21.77
N ALA A 175 2.57 -18.63 20.75
CA ALA A 175 2.06 -17.27 20.56
C ALA A 175 1.01 -16.89 21.64
N PRO A 176 0.02 -17.73 21.97
CA PRO A 176 -0.89 -17.46 23.07
C PRO A 176 -0.18 -17.36 24.43
N LEU A 177 0.81 -18.22 24.69
CA LEU A 177 1.58 -18.20 25.91
C LEU A 177 2.36 -16.89 26.05
N ARG A 178 3.06 -16.46 25.00
CA ARG A 178 3.75 -15.16 24.98
C ARG A 178 2.82 -13.99 25.21
N LYS A 179 1.62 -14.02 24.59
CA LYS A 179 0.61 -12.98 24.75
C LYS A 179 0.09 -12.92 26.20
N THR A 180 -0.16 -14.07 26.83
CA THR A 180 -0.56 -14.12 28.25
C THR A 180 0.57 -13.64 29.17
N MET A 181 1.81 -14.03 28.93
CA MET A 181 2.97 -13.53 29.70
C MET A 181 3.13 -12.01 29.56
N ASN A 182 2.96 -11.46 28.36
CA ASN A 182 2.99 -10.01 28.15
C ASN A 182 1.86 -9.27 28.86
N VAL A 183 0.65 -9.82 28.87
CA VAL A 183 -0.49 -9.26 29.61
C VAL A 183 -0.28 -9.28 31.13
N LEU A 184 0.38 -10.34 31.63
CA LEU A 184 0.76 -10.46 33.06
C LEU A 184 2.01 -9.65 33.44
N GLY A 185 2.61 -8.93 32.47
CA GLY A 185 3.81 -8.13 32.72
C GLY A 185 5.08 -8.93 32.90
N LEU A 186 5.05 -10.24 32.59
CA LEU A 186 6.19 -11.17 32.71
C LEU A 186 6.98 -11.31 31.40
N GLY A 187 6.56 -10.66 30.31
CA GLY A 187 7.24 -10.68 29.02
C GLY A 187 8.27 -9.57 28.88
N GLU A 188 9.33 -9.80 28.11
CA GLU A 188 10.25 -8.74 27.68
C GLU A 188 9.47 -7.65 26.92
N ARG A 189 9.53 -6.43 27.42
CA ARG A 189 9.01 -5.28 26.68
C ARG A 189 10.00 -4.91 25.62
N ASP A 190 9.58 -4.97 24.36
CA ASP A 190 10.32 -4.38 23.26
C ASP A 190 10.40 -2.86 23.48
N PRO A 191 11.58 -2.28 23.75
CA PRO A 191 11.73 -0.87 24.10
C PRO A 191 11.34 0.09 22.97
N GLY A 192 11.09 -0.42 21.75
CA GLY A 192 10.69 0.36 20.59
C GLY A 192 9.17 0.40 20.34
N SER A 193 8.35 -0.39 21.01
CA SER A 193 6.90 -0.41 20.78
C SER A 193 6.18 0.62 21.65
N THR A 194 6.12 1.85 21.21
CA THR A 194 5.24 2.89 21.77
C THR A 194 3.78 2.73 21.32
N GLU A 195 3.49 1.82 20.42
CA GLU A 195 2.13 1.53 20.01
C GLU A 195 1.42 0.75 21.12
N LYS A 196 0.43 1.37 21.74
CA LYS A 196 -0.65 0.64 22.40
C LYS A 196 -1.22 -0.33 21.36
N GLN A 197 -0.79 -1.59 21.41
CA GLN A 197 -1.39 -2.62 20.58
C GLN A 197 -2.89 -2.62 20.86
N VAL A 198 -3.66 -2.04 19.94
CA VAL A 198 -5.11 -2.18 19.88
C VAL A 198 -5.38 -3.63 19.42
N GLY A 199 -4.97 -4.57 20.26
CA GLY A 199 -5.26 -5.97 20.08
C GLY A 199 -6.44 -6.33 20.98
N ALA A 200 -7.26 -7.28 20.54
CA ALA A 200 -8.33 -7.86 21.35
C ALA A 200 -7.79 -8.18 22.74
N SER A 201 -8.54 -7.80 23.78
CA SER A 201 -8.15 -8.06 25.16
C SER A 201 -7.94 -9.58 25.35
N ALA A 202 -7.08 -9.98 26.26
CA ALA A 202 -6.89 -11.40 26.59
C ALA A 202 -8.22 -12.10 26.92
N VAL A 203 -9.17 -11.37 27.51
CA VAL A 203 -10.53 -11.85 27.81
C VAL A 203 -11.32 -12.12 26.53
N THR A 204 -11.23 -11.25 25.51
CA THR A 204 -11.90 -11.44 24.21
C THR A 204 -11.29 -12.63 23.48
N TRP A 205 -9.97 -12.81 23.57
CA TRP A 205 -9.29 -13.94 22.97
C TRP A 205 -9.70 -15.28 23.63
N LEU A 206 -9.79 -15.31 24.96
CA LEU A 206 -10.23 -16.51 25.71
C LEU A 206 -11.71 -16.85 25.44
N ARG A 207 -12.57 -15.85 25.24
CA ARG A 207 -13.99 -16.07 24.94
C ARG A 207 -14.25 -16.52 23.50
N HIS A 208 -13.41 -16.08 22.57
CA HIS A 208 -13.60 -16.36 21.14
C HIS A 208 -12.30 -16.82 20.48
N PRO A 209 -11.67 -17.93 20.92
CA PRO A 209 -10.38 -18.36 20.40
C PRO A 209 -10.41 -18.62 18.89
N MET A 210 -11.54 -19.11 18.36
CA MET A 210 -11.69 -19.42 16.94
C MET A 210 -11.72 -18.17 16.04
N SER A 211 -12.12 -17.00 16.58
CA SER A 211 -12.14 -15.76 15.81
C SER A 211 -10.73 -15.20 15.52
N HIS A 212 -9.73 -15.71 16.22
CA HIS A 212 -8.32 -15.33 16.05
C HIS A 212 -7.52 -16.32 15.20
N LEU A 213 -8.18 -17.37 14.75
CA LEU A 213 -7.57 -18.27 13.76
C LEU A 213 -7.41 -17.51 12.43
N PRO A 214 -6.27 -17.67 11.76
CA PRO A 214 -6.14 -17.16 10.40
C PRO A 214 -7.27 -17.77 9.55
N ARG A 215 -7.94 -16.92 8.79
CA ARG A 215 -8.91 -17.41 7.81
C ARG A 215 -8.20 -18.41 6.89
N PRO A 216 -8.87 -19.47 6.46
CA PRO A 216 -8.28 -20.34 5.46
C PRO A 216 -7.84 -19.48 4.28
N LEU A 217 -6.60 -19.69 3.82
CA LEU A 217 -6.14 -19.03 2.61
C LEU A 217 -7.15 -19.29 1.50
N PRO A 218 -7.54 -18.29 0.72
CA PRO A 218 -8.38 -18.51 -0.44
C PRO A 218 -7.73 -19.59 -1.30
N ALA A 219 -8.54 -20.48 -1.86
CA ALA A 219 -8.05 -21.49 -2.80
C ALA A 219 -7.20 -20.77 -3.85
N HIS A 220 -5.98 -21.26 -4.07
CA HIS A 220 -5.11 -20.68 -5.07
C HIS A 220 -5.82 -20.72 -6.42
N ALA A 221 -6.18 -19.57 -6.96
CA ALA A 221 -6.74 -19.52 -8.30
C ALA A 221 -5.69 -20.02 -9.28
N ALA A 222 -5.94 -21.17 -9.89
CA ALA A 222 -5.04 -21.75 -10.89
C ALA A 222 -5.09 -20.97 -12.22
N ALA A 223 -6.06 -20.08 -12.40
CA ALA A 223 -6.20 -19.16 -13.51
C ALA A 223 -6.09 -17.73 -12.97
N LEU A 224 -5.54 -16.83 -13.80
CA LEU A 224 -5.64 -15.41 -13.57
C LEU A 224 -7.13 -15.02 -13.74
N ASP A 225 -7.87 -15.05 -12.66
CA ASP A 225 -9.19 -14.44 -12.62
C ASP A 225 -9.04 -12.97 -13.01
N PRO A 226 -10.05 -12.39 -13.69
CA PRO A 226 -9.98 -10.97 -14.00
C PRO A 226 -9.78 -10.19 -12.70
N LEU A 227 -8.75 -9.34 -12.69
CA LEU A 227 -8.45 -8.53 -11.51
C LEU A 227 -9.67 -7.65 -11.17
N PRO A 228 -10.01 -7.51 -9.87
CA PRO A 228 -11.13 -6.70 -9.46
C PRO A 228 -10.94 -5.25 -9.86
N ALA A 229 -12.00 -4.63 -10.35
CA ALA A 229 -11.99 -3.24 -10.76
C ALA A 229 -11.77 -2.31 -9.55
N PRO A 230 -11.09 -1.16 -9.74
CA PRO A 230 -11.01 -0.13 -8.72
C PRO A 230 -12.41 0.43 -8.42
N ILE A 231 -12.60 0.89 -7.20
CA ILE A 231 -13.88 1.41 -6.71
C ILE A 231 -14.01 2.88 -7.15
N PRO A 232 -15.04 3.24 -7.96
CA PRO A 232 -15.28 4.64 -8.32
C PRO A 232 -15.60 5.48 -7.07
N VAL A 233 -15.10 6.71 -7.05
CA VAL A 233 -15.42 7.70 -6.02
C VAL A 233 -16.17 8.85 -6.69
N THR A 234 -17.37 9.11 -6.21
CA THR A 234 -18.22 10.22 -6.64
C THR A 234 -18.33 11.23 -5.51
N ARG A 235 -18.78 12.44 -5.84
CA ARG A 235 -19.13 13.42 -4.79
C ARG A 235 -20.18 12.83 -3.87
N VAL A 236 -19.99 13.00 -2.58
CA VAL A 236 -21.05 12.73 -1.61
C VAL A 236 -22.15 13.75 -1.89
N GLY A 237 -23.30 13.30 -2.36
CA GLY A 237 -24.42 14.17 -2.74
C GLY A 237 -24.85 15.04 -1.57
N ALA A 238 -25.18 16.28 -1.86
CA ALA A 238 -25.77 17.24 -0.93
C ALA A 238 -27.21 16.85 -0.49
N GLU A 239 -27.61 15.61 -0.71
CA GLU A 239 -28.97 15.12 -0.48
C GLU A 239 -29.17 14.39 0.87
N ASP A 240 -28.11 14.23 1.68
CA ASP A 240 -28.16 13.59 3.00
C ASP A 240 -27.82 14.56 4.17
N GLN A 241 -28.17 15.87 4.04
CA GLN A 241 -28.14 16.82 5.16
C GLN A 241 -29.54 17.24 5.57
#